data_c4b1301828b930f018099be340a9a3dc
#
_entry.id   c4b1301828b930f018099be340a9a3dc
#
_cell.length_a   1.000
_cell.length_b   1.000
_cell.length_c   1.000
_cell.angle_alpha   90.00
_cell.angle_beta   90.00
_cell.angle_gamma   90.00
#
_symmetry.space_group_name_H-M   'P 1'
#
loop_
_entity.id
_entity.type
_entity.pdbx_description
1 polymer ?
#
loop_
_entity_poly.entity_id
_entity_poly.type
_entity_poly.pdbx_seq_one_letter_code
_entity_poly.pdbx_strand_id
1 'polypeptide(L)'
;MTVTLILVLALSVVIGLSLGVLGGGGSILTVPILVYVAGFEAKEAIAASLFVVGVTSAVSVISHARGGRVMWRTGLLFGAAGMAGAFVGGLLGGHIPGEILLIAFALMMVATSVAMLRGRKKSSTPDPSAGSTRHAELPLGRVLLDGAVVGLVTGLVGAGGGFLVVPALALLGGLPMSVAVGTSLVVIAMKSFAGLAGYLTTVHLDWGVTLAVTAAAIVGTLIGSRIAGKIPEAALRKAFGWFVLAMGAFVLIQQAPADLRWIIAASVAVLAAAAAGVCWLLVSSCPLRRAKSGKRQRDVEPSPV
;
A
#
# COMPACT_ATOMS: atom_id res chain seq x y z
N MET A 1 -10.68 -7.99 -26.61
CA MET A 1 -11.26 -8.29 -25.28
C MET A 1 -10.50 -9.41 -24.54
N THR A 2 -10.18 -10.54 -25.15
CA THR A 2 -9.49 -11.66 -24.47
C THR A 2 -8.09 -11.32 -23.95
N VAL A 3 -7.25 -10.60 -24.72
CA VAL A 3 -5.89 -10.23 -24.33
C VAL A 3 -5.89 -9.26 -23.15
N THR A 4 -6.75 -8.25 -23.18
CA THR A 4 -6.88 -7.27 -22.08
C THR A 4 -7.35 -7.96 -20.79
N LEU A 5 -8.31 -8.87 -20.88
CA LEU A 5 -8.78 -9.62 -19.73
C LEU A 5 -7.68 -10.51 -19.13
N ILE A 6 -6.93 -11.22 -19.96
CA ILE A 6 -5.80 -12.04 -19.52
C ILE A 6 -4.74 -11.17 -18.81
N LEU A 7 -4.42 -10.01 -19.37
CA LEU A 7 -3.48 -9.07 -18.78
C LEU A 7 -3.97 -8.54 -17.41
N VAL A 8 -5.26 -8.15 -17.33
CA VAL A 8 -5.88 -7.69 -16.08
C VAL A 8 -5.82 -8.79 -15.02
N LEU A 9 -6.16 -10.04 -15.36
CA LEU A 9 -6.10 -11.17 -14.43
C LEU A 9 -4.67 -11.47 -13.98
N ALA A 10 -3.70 -11.45 -14.90
CA ALA A 10 -2.28 -11.63 -14.55
C ALA A 10 -1.78 -10.53 -13.59
N LEU A 11 -2.12 -9.26 -13.86
CA LEU A 11 -1.81 -8.15 -12.98
C LEU A 11 -2.55 -8.25 -11.64
N SER A 12 -3.77 -8.81 -11.62
CA SER A 12 -4.53 -9.05 -10.39
C SER A 12 -3.85 -10.07 -9.48
N VAL A 13 -3.22 -11.10 -10.05
CA VAL A 13 -2.37 -12.02 -9.29
C VAL A 13 -1.18 -11.28 -8.68
N VAL A 14 -0.55 -10.35 -9.40
CA VAL A 14 0.54 -9.51 -8.88
C VAL A 14 0.06 -8.60 -7.76
N ILE A 15 -1.14 -7.99 -7.90
CA ILE A 15 -1.79 -7.23 -6.82
C ILE A 15 -1.93 -8.10 -5.57
N GLY A 16 -2.52 -9.28 -5.73
CA GLY A 16 -2.72 -10.22 -4.64
C GLY A 16 -1.41 -10.65 -3.99
N LEU A 17 -0.40 -10.98 -4.77
CA LEU A 17 0.92 -11.35 -4.29
C LEU A 17 1.54 -10.22 -3.46
N SER A 18 1.45 -8.99 -3.95
CA SER A 18 1.90 -7.79 -3.22
C SER A 18 1.13 -7.58 -1.92
N LEU A 19 -0.21 -7.80 -1.93
CA LEU A 19 -1.05 -7.75 -0.72
C LEU A 19 -0.66 -8.82 0.28
N GLY A 20 -0.41 -10.04 -0.17
CA GLY A 20 -0.02 -11.16 0.69
C GLY A 20 1.35 -10.97 1.33
N VAL A 21 2.31 -10.38 0.60
CA VAL A 21 3.69 -10.15 1.07
C VAL A 21 3.79 -8.92 1.95
N LEU A 22 3.16 -7.81 1.56
CA LEU A 22 3.30 -6.49 2.18
C LEU A 22 2.17 -6.16 3.17
N GLY A 23 1.20 -7.05 3.31
CA GLY A 23 -0.04 -6.71 3.98
C GLY A 23 -0.83 -5.69 3.14
N GLY A 24 -1.40 -4.68 3.76
CA GLY A 24 -2.20 -3.68 3.04
C GLY A 24 -1.52 -2.88 1.92
N GLY A 25 -0.21 -3.07 1.72
CA GLY A 25 0.55 -2.26 0.77
C GLY A 25 0.25 -2.52 -0.71
N GLY A 26 -0.18 -3.73 -1.06
CA GLY A 26 -0.51 -4.09 -2.44
C GLY A 26 -1.80 -3.45 -2.97
N SER A 27 -2.66 -2.93 -2.09
CA SER A 27 -3.92 -2.26 -2.48
C SER A 27 -3.73 -1.05 -3.39
N ILE A 28 -2.56 -0.43 -3.33
CA ILE A 28 -2.20 0.74 -4.13
C ILE A 28 -2.26 0.46 -5.64
N LEU A 29 -1.95 -0.77 -6.05
CA LEU A 29 -1.95 -1.16 -7.47
C LEU A 29 -3.34 -1.30 -8.06
N THR A 30 -4.34 -1.60 -7.23
CA THR A 30 -5.65 -2.00 -7.71
C THR A 30 -6.32 -0.90 -8.51
N VAL A 31 -6.35 0.34 -8.00
CA VAL A 31 -6.98 1.47 -8.70
C VAL A 31 -6.29 1.78 -10.03
N PRO A 32 -4.95 1.96 -10.11
CA PRO A 32 -4.30 2.21 -11.38
C PRO A 32 -4.49 1.10 -12.43
N ILE A 33 -4.46 -0.16 -12.00
CA ILE A 33 -4.67 -1.27 -12.94
C ILE A 33 -6.10 -1.29 -13.46
N LEU A 34 -7.09 -1.05 -12.62
CA LEU A 34 -8.48 -0.99 -13.05
C LEU A 34 -8.75 0.20 -13.98
N VAL A 35 -8.17 1.39 -13.69
CA VAL A 35 -8.35 2.57 -14.54
C VAL A 35 -7.59 2.42 -15.86
N TYR A 36 -6.28 2.17 -15.81
CA TYR A 36 -5.42 2.30 -16.99
C TYR A 36 -5.29 1.03 -17.83
N VAL A 37 -5.60 -0.15 -17.26
CA VAL A 37 -5.50 -1.43 -17.98
C VAL A 37 -6.88 -2.03 -18.24
N ALA A 38 -7.76 -2.04 -17.24
CA ALA A 38 -9.11 -2.56 -17.39
C ALA A 38 -10.09 -1.55 -18.05
N GLY A 39 -9.73 -0.24 -18.07
CA GLY A 39 -10.54 0.80 -18.69
C GLY A 39 -11.75 1.25 -17.87
N PHE A 40 -11.75 1.00 -16.55
CA PHE A 40 -12.82 1.44 -15.68
C PHE A 40 -12.79 2.95 -15.50
N GLU A 41 -13.95 3.55 -15.32
CA GLU A 41 -14.02 4.92 -14.83
C GLU A 41 -13.41 5.04 -13.44
N ALA A 42 -12.84 6.20 -13.10
CA ALA A 42 -12.13 6.40 -11.84
C ALA A 42 -12.94 6.01 -10.60
N LYS A 43 -14.22 6.40 -10.55
CA LYS A 43 -15.11 6.09 -9.42
C LYS A 43 -15.44 4.60 -9.32
N GLU A 44 -15.68 3.96 -10.45
CA GLU A 44 -15.92 2.53 -10.53
C GLU A 44 -14.67 1.74 -10.11
N ALA A 45 -13.50 2.12 -10.61
CA ALA A 45 -12.22 1.53 -10.24
C ALA A 45 -11.94 1.64 -8.73
N ILE A 46 -12.27 2.79 -8.13
CA ILE A 46 -12.16 3.03 -6.69
C ILE A 46 -13.10 2.08 -5.93
N ALA A 47 -14.36 2.00 -6.32
CA ALA A 47 -15.34 1.13 -5.67
C ALA A 47 -14.98 -0.36 -5.83
N ALA A 48 -14.59 -0.79 -7.05
CA ALA A 48 -14.12 -2.15 -7.31
C ALA A 48 -12.85 -2.47 -6.51
N SER A 49 -11.92 -1.53 -6.40
CA SER A 49 -10.72 -1.68 -5.57
C SER A 49 -11.06 -1.92 -4.10
N LEU A 50 -12.03 -1.20 -3.54
CA LEU A 50 -12.47 -1.41 -2.16
C LEU A 50 -13.00 -2.84 -1.96
N PHE A 51 -13.76 -3.39 -2.92
CA PHE A 51 -14.21 -4.77 -2.86
C PHE A 51 -13.05 -5.76 -2.92
N VAL A 52 -12.19 -5.65 -3.92
CA VAL A 52 -11.01 -6.54 -4.10
C VAL A 52 -10.13 -6.53 -2.86
N VAL A 53 -9.81 -5.35 -2.35
CA VAL A 53 -8.94 -5.18 -1.18
C VAL A 53 -9.62 -5.66 0.09
N GLY A 54 -10.92 -5.41 0.25
CA GLY A 54 -11.71 -5.90 1.38
C GLY A 54 -11.69 -7.42 1.48
N VAL A 55 -12.00 -8.10 0.37
CA VAL A 55 -12.04 -9.56 0.31
C VAL A 55 -10.64 -10.17 0.48
N THR A 56 -9.64 -9.68 -0.25
CA THR A 56 -8.27 -10.21 -0.16
C THR A 56 -7.65 -9.98 1.21
N SER A 57 -7.95 -8.85 1.85
CA SER A 57 -7.51 -8.58 3.23
C SER A 57 -8.19 -9.52 4.22
N ALA A 58 -9.50 -9.78 4.09
CA ALA A 58 -10.22 -10.73 4.93
C ALA A 58 -9.64 -12.15 4.81
N VAL A 59 -9.31 -12.59 3.59
CA VAL A 59 -8.63 -13.88 3.35
C VAL A 59 -7.23 -13.88 4.00
N SER A 60 -6.47 -12.80 3.87
CA SER A 60 -5.13 -12.68 4.46
C SER A 60 -5.16 -12.70 5.99
N VAL A 61 -6.19 -12.12 6.63
CA VAL A 61 -6.37 -12.15 8.08
C VAL A 61 -6.32 -13.57 8.61
N ILE A 62 -6.93 -14.54 7.92
CA ILE A 62 -6.98 -15.95 8.35
C ILE A 62 -5.57 -16.51 8.52
N SER A 63 -4.68 -16.25 7.57
CA SER A 63 -3.29 -16.71 7.61
C SER A 63 -2.50 -16.05 8.75
N HIS A 64 -2.67 -14.75 8.96
CA HIS A 64 -1.97 -13.99 9.99
C HIS A 64 -2.52 -14.28 11.39
N ALA A 65 -3.83 -14.51 11.53
CA ALA A 65 -4.46 -14.89 12.77
C ALA A 65 -4.01 -16.27 13.27
N ARG A 66 -3.90 -17.24 12.34
CA ARG A 66 -3.35 -18.58 12.68
C ARG A 66 -1.89 -18.50 13.14
N GLY A 67 -1.14 -17.50 12.67
CA GLY A 67 0.24 -17.24 13.12
C GLY A 67 0.35 -16.41 14.40
N GLY A 68 -0.74 -16.07 15.09
CA GLY A 68 -0.74 -15.25 16.32
C GLY A 68 -0.32 -13.80 16.10
N ARG A 69 -0.37 -13.30 14.86
CA ARG A 69 0.14 -11.97 14.46
C ARG A 69 -0.96 -10.91 14.36
N VAL A 70 -2.10 -11.11 15.01
CA VAL A 70 -3.24 -10.18 14.97
C VAL A 70 -3.62 -9.74 16.37
N MET A 71 -3.56 -8.45 16.64
CA MET A 71 -4.11 -7.85 17.86
C MET A 71 -5.57 -7.46 17.63
N TRP A 72 -6.47 -8.40 17.94
CA TRP A 72 -7.90 -8.26 17.66
C TRP A 72 -8.52 -7.00 18.30
N ARG A 73 -8.22 -6.73 19.58
CA ARG A 73 -8.77 -5.57 20.30
C ARG A 73 -8.39 -4.25 19.60
N THR A 74 -7.12 -4.08 19.30
CA THR A 74 -6.61 -2.88 18.61
C THR A 74 -7.17 -2.77 17.19
N GLY A 75 -7.18 -3.90 16.46
CA GLY A 75 -7.70 -3.96 15.09
C GLY A 75 -9.19 -3.63 15.01
N LEU A 76 -10.00 -4.17 15.91
CA LEU A 76 -11.44 -3.91 15.92
C LEU A 76 -11.78 -2.48 16.34
N LEU A 77 -11.11 -1.93 17.36
CA LEU A 77 -11.36 -0.55 17.81
C LEU A 77 -10.96 0.48 16.72
N PHE A 78 -9.75 0.34 16.19
CA PHE A 78 -9.28 1.21 15.11
C PHE A 78 -10.09 0.99 13.83
N GLY A 79 -10.48 -0.26 13.56
CA GLY A 79 -11.32 -0.64 12.42
C GLY A 79 -12.72 -0.03 12.50
N ALA A 80 -13.38 -0.10 13.66
CA ALA A 80 -14.72 0.45 13.84
C ALA A 80 -14.74 1.97 13.65
N ALA A 81 -13.76 2.69 14.21
CA ALA A 81 -13.61 4.13 13.97
C ALA A 81 -13.32 4.42 12.49
N GLY A 82 -12.45 3.60 11.88
CA GLY A 82 -12.13 3.71 10.45
C GLY A 82 -13.32 3.41 9.54
N MET A 83 -14.23 2.52 9.93
CA MET A 83 -15.46 2.22 9.18
C MET A 83 -16.36 3.44 9.04
N ALA A 84 -16.59 4.17 10.14
CA ALA A 84 -17.41 5.39 10.10
C ALA A 84 -16.80 6.42 9.16
N GLY A 85 -15.49 6.68 9.27
CA GLY A 85 -14.78 7.57 8.36
C GLY A 85 -14.80 7.09 6.91
N ALA A 86 -14.57 5.80 6.66
CA ALA A 86 -14.54 5.23 5.32
C ALA A 86 -15.92 5.25 4.64
N PHE A 87 -16.99 5.03 5.38
CA PHE A 87 -18.34 5.14 4.86
C PHE A 87 -18.66 6.57 4.42
N VAL A 88 -18.38 7.56 5.28
CA VAL A 88 -18.54 8.99 4.94
C VAL A 88 -17.63 9.36 3.76
N GLY A 89 -16.37 8.88 3.75
CA GLY A 89 -15.46 9.08 2.62
C GLY A 89 -15.98 8.50 1.32
N GLY A 90 -16.57 7.31 1.34
CA GLY A 90 -17.21 6.67 0.19
C GLY A 90 -18.42 7.43 -0.34
N LEU A 91 -19.28 7.91 0.57
CA LEU A 91 -20.41 8.76 0.20
C LEU A 91 -19.95 10.06 -0.47
N LEU A 92 -18.98 10.76 0.12
CA LEU A 92 -18.42 11.98 -0.44
C LEU A 92 -17.70 11.73 -1.77
N GLY A 93 -16.93 10.63 -1.87
CA GLY A 93 -16.20 10.26 -3.07
C GLY A 93 -17.09 10.04 -4.29
N GLY A 94 -18.28 9.52 -4.09
CA GLY A 94 -19.28 9.38 -5.15
C GLY A 94 -19.70 10.70 -5.80
N HIS A 95 -19.59 11.82 -5.09
CA HIS A 95 -19.97 13.16 -5.57
C HIS A 95 -18.79 13.98 -6.11
N ILE A 96 -17.55 13.58 -5.81
CA ILE A 96 -16.34 14.31 -6.26
C ILE A 96 -15.96 13.84 -7.68
N PRO A 97 -15.47 14.73 -8.57
CA PRO A 97 -14.94 14.35 -9.87
C PRO A 97 -13.81 13.30 -9.75
N GLY A 98 -13.86 12.27 -10.60
CA GLY A 98 -12.90 11.16 -10.53
C GLY A 98 -11.44 11.58 -10.70
N GLU A 99 -11.16 12.61 -11.51
CA GLU A 99 -9.83 13.18 -11.68
C GLU A 99 -9.25 13.71 -10.38
N ILE A 100 -10.06 14.43 -9.59
CA ILE A 100 -9.66 14.96 -8.28
C ILE A 100 -9.32 13.82 -7.32
N LEU A 101 -10.12 12.75 -7.36
CA LEU A 101 -9.87 11.56 -6.53
C LEU A 101 -8.57 10.87 -6.92
N LEU A 102 -8.27 10.74 -8.21
CA LEU A 102 -7.01 10.15 -8.69
C LEU A 102 -5.79 11.01 -8.35
N ILE A 103 -5.91 12.34 -8.45
CA ILE A 103 -4.85 13.27 -8.02
C ILE A 103 -4.62 13.16 -6.51
N ALA A 104 -5.68 13.19 -5.71
CA ALA A 104 -5.59 13.02 -4.26
C ALA A 104 -4.95 11.67 -3.88
N PHE A 105 -5.33 10.60 -4.60
CA PHE A 105 -4.73 9.28 -4.47
C PHE A 105 -3.22 9.31 -4.75
N ALA A 106 -2.81 9.88 -5.85
CA ALA A 106 -1.41 9.96 -6.24
C ALA A 106 -0.57 10.79 -5.27
N LEU A 107 -1.09 11.93 -4.81
CA LEU A 107 -0.43 12.77 -3.80
C LEU A 107 -0.25 12.01 -2.47
N MET A 108 -1.27 11.27 -2.05
CA MET A 108 -1.22 10.43 -0.87
C MET A 108 -0.18 9.31 -1.02
N MET A 109 -0.07 8.70 -2.21
CA MET A 109 0.97 7.71 -2.52
C MET A 109 2.37 8.29 -2.38
N VAL A 110 2.61 9.46 -2.96
CA VAL A 110 3.92 10.15 -2.89
C VAL A 110 4.26 10.50 -1.44
N ALA A 111 3.33 11.08 -0.69
CA ALA A 111 3.54 11.44 0.72
C ALA A 111 3.90 10.22 1.57
N THR A 112 3.15 9.11 1.41
CA THR A 112 3.39 7.87 2.15
C THR A 112 4.72 7.22 1.77
N SER A 113 5.05 7.21 0.48
CA SER A 113 6.32 6.70 -0.03
C SER A 113 7.50 7.46 0.58
N VAL A 114 7.47 8.79 0.57
CA VAL A 114 8.50 9.64 1.18
C VAL A 114 8.62 9.36 2.68
N ALA A 115 7.51 9.20 3.40
CA ALA A 115 7.52 8.85 4.81
C ALA A 115 8.16 7.48 5.07
N MET A 116 7.86 6.47 4.22
CA MET A 116 8.45 5.13 4.34
C MET A 116 9.95 5.11 4.00
N LEU A 117 10.38 5.85 2.97
CA LEU A 117 11.78 5.91 2.55
C LEU A 117 12.66 6.70 3.52
N ARG A 118 12.14 7.78 4.11
CA ARG A 118 12.87 8.56 5.14
C ARG A 118 13.13 7.74 6.40
N GLY A 119 12.34 6.72 6.70
CA GLY A 119 12.50 5.88 7.87
C GLY A 119 12.29 6.66 9.19
N ARG A 120 12.13 5.94 10.27
CA ARG A 120 12.11 6.52 11.62
C ARG A 120 13.54 7.01 11.93
N LYS A 121 13.77 8.30 12.16
CA LYS A 121 14.92 8.73 12.97
C LYS A 121 14.84 7.90 14.25
N LYS A 122 15.90 7.15 14.58
CA LYS A 122 16.02 6.46 15.87
C LYS A 122 15.70 7.50 16.95
N SER A 123 14.48 7.47 17.46
CA SER A 123 14.17 8.17 18.69
C SER A 123 14.98 7.44 19.75
N SER A 124 15.90 8.19 20.38
CA SER A 124 16.74 7.89 21.54
C SER A 124 16.44 6.57 22.24
N THR A 125 17.50 5.78 22.44
CA THR A 125 17.69 4.66 23.38
C THR A 125 16.54 4.49 24.37
N PRO A 126 15.91 3.30 24.44
CA PRO A 126 15.10 2.97 25.60
C PRO A 126 16.05 3.00 26.80
N ASP A 127 15.77 3.86 27.77
CA ASP A 127 16.42 3.86 29.07
C ASP A 127 16.19 2.46 29.69
N PRO A 128 17.25 1.65 29.95
CA PRO A 128 17.09 0.30 30.51
C PRO A 128 16.50 0.30 31.91
N SER A 129 16.37 1.47 32.54
CA SER A 129 15.87 1.63 33.91
C SER A 129 14.37 1.86 34.02
N ALA A 130 13.64 2.06 32.91
CA ALA A 130 12.18 2.07 32.94
C ALA A 130 11.65 0.63 32.89
N GLY A 131 11.70 -0.03 34.03
CA GLY A 131 11.13 -1.35 34.23
C GLY A 131 9.66 -1.42 33.82
N SER A 132 9.32 -2.57 33.24
CA SER A 132 8.01 -3.19 33.10
C SER A 132 6.91 -2.46 32.31
N THR A 133 6.57 -3.07 31.15
CA THR A 133 5.18 -3.33 30.72
C THR A 133 4.15 -2.21 30.95
N ARG A 134 4.40 -1.00 30.57
CA ARG A 134 3.35 -0.08 30.20
C ARG A 134 3.16 -0.21 28.69
N HIS A 135 2.22 -1.07 28.25
CA HIS A 135 1.45 -0.77 27.05
C HIS A 135 0.97 0.66 27.27
N ALA A 136 1.61 1.65 26.61
CA ALA A 136 1.08 2.98 26.60
C ALA A 136 -0.31 2.85 26.00
N GLU A 137 -1.34 2.82 26.85
CA GLU A 137 -2.72 2.89 26.43
C GLU A 137 -2.84 4.24 25.73
N LEU A 138 -2.74 4.22 24.39
CA LEU A 138 -3.01 5.40 23.58
C LEU A 138 -4.40 5.88 24.01
N PRO A 139 -4.59 7.17 24.32
CA PRO A 139 -5.87 7.68 24.76
C PRO A 139 -6.91 7.30 23.70
N LEU A 140 -7.95 6.59 24.15
CA LEU A 140 -8.96 5.97 23.26
C LEU A 140 -9.48 6.97 22.23
N GLY A 141 -9.67 8.24 22.66
CA GLY A 141 -10.10 9.32 21.78
C GLY A 141 -9.15 9.60 20.61
N ARG A 142 -7.83 9.48 20.82
CA ARG A 142 -6.83 9.69 19.77
C ARG A 142 -6.84 8.53 18.77
N VAL A 143 -6.95 7.30 19.24
CA VAL A 143 -7.07 6.11 18.39
C VAL A 143 -8.32 6.16 17.52
N LEU A 144 -9.44 6.61 18.10
CA LEU A 144 -10.70 6.77 17.38
C LEU A 144 -10.62 7.91 16.35
N LEU A 145 -10.03 9.05 16.71
CA LEU A 145 -9.86 10.18 15.79
C LEU A 145 -8.94 9.81 14.63
N ASP A 146 -7.77 9.25 14.92
CA ASP A 146 -6.82 8.81 13.90
C ASP A 146 -7.43 7.74 12.99
N GLY A 147 -8.19 6.81 13.56
CA GLY A 147 -8.94 5.79 12.82
C GLY A 147 -9.98 6.40 11.88
N ALA A 148 -10.78 7.34 12.37
CA ALA A 148 -11.82 8.01 11.59
C ALA A 148 -11.21 8.86 10.45
N VAL A 149 -10.17 9.64 10.72
CA VAL A 149 -9.48 10.47 9.71
C VAL A 149 -8.84 9.59 8.64
N VAL A 150 -8.10 8.55 9.05
CA VAL A 150 -7.51 7.59 8.11
C VAL A 150 -8.60 6.87 7.32
N GLY A 151 -9.71 6.50 7.96
CA GLY A 151 -10.87 5.90 7.32
C GLY A 151 -11.46 6.81 6.26
N LEU A 152 -11.74 8.07 6.59
CA LEU A 152 -12.31 9.07 5.69
C LEU A 152 -11.44 9.26 4.45
N VAL A 153 -10.15 9.54 4.64
CA VAL A 153 -9.22 9.74 3.53
C VAL A 153 -9.13 8.50 2.64
N THR A 154 -9.03 7.32 3.24
CA THR A 154 -8.87 6.07 2.48
C THR A 154 -10.17 5.56 1.86
N GLY A 155 -11.32 5.86 2.46
CA GLY A 155 -12.64 5.60 1.90
C GLY A 155 -12.90 6.49 0.69
N LEU A 156 -12.55 7.77 0.79
CA LEU A 156 -12.68 8.76 -0.28
C LEU A 156 -11.85 8.36 -1.52
N VAL A 157 -10.62 7.92 -1.31
CA VAL A 157 -9.65 7.64 -2.38
C VAL A 157 -9.69 6.19 -2.86
N GLY A 158 -10.36 5.29 -2.14
CA GLY A 158 -10.54 3.89 -2.56
C GLY A 158 -9.32 2.98 -2.44
N ALA A 159 -8.26 3.46 -1.81
CA ALA A 159 -7.01 2.70 -1.70
C ALA A 159 -7.03 1.55 -0.66
N GLY A 160 -8.18 1.26 -0.06
CA GLY A 160 -8.27 0.34 1.08
C GLY A 160 -7.41 0.78 2.27
N GLY A 161 -6.50 1.75 2.08
CA GLY A 161 -5.65 2.42 3.07
C GLY A 161 -4.66 1.53 3.80
N GLY A 162 -4.35 0.37 3.28
CA GLY A 162 -3.42 -0.54 3.92
C GLY A 162 -2.04 0.05 4.10
N PHE A 163 -1.59 0.80 3.13
CA PHE A 163 -0.30 1.48 3.16
C PHE A 163 -0.23 2.65 4.16
N LEU A 164 -1.37 3.17 4.63
CA LEU A 164 -1.45 4.15 5.71
C LEU A 164 -1.61 3.49 7.09
N VAL A 165 -2.41 2.43 7.16
CA VAL A 165 -2.72 1.76 8.43
C VAL A 165 -1.50 1.02 8.97
N VAL A 166 -0.72 0.34 8.12
CA VAL A 166 0.50 -0.36 8.55
C VAL A 166 1.51 0.60 9.20
N PRO A 167 1.89 1.72 8.56
CA PRO A 167 2.75 2.72 9.21
C PRO A 167 2.10 3.34 10.45
N ALA A 168 0.81 3.61 10.43
CA ALA A 168 0.11 4.18 11.59
C ALA A 168 0.19 3.24 12.79
N LEU A 169 -0.12 1.95 12.64
CA LEU A 169 -0.03 0.97 13.72
C LEU A 169 1.41 0.71 14.17
N ALA A 170 2.37 0.70 13.26
CA ALA A 170 3.77 0.50 13.59
C ALA A 170 4.42 1.72 14.25
N LEU A 171 4.10 2.94 13.78
CA LEU A 171 4.74 4.18 14.23
C LEU A 171 4.01 4.81 15.42
N LEU A 172 2.68 4.84 15.39
CA LEU A 172 1.85 5.42 16.44
C LEU A 172 1.51 4.40 17.51
N GLY A 173 1.19 3.15 17.10
CA GLY A 173 0.85 2.05 18.00
C GLY A 173 2.07 1.33 18.59
N GLY A 174 3.29 1.61 18.10
CA GLY A 174 4.51 0.94 18.58
C GLY A 174 4.56 -0.58 18.35
N LEU A 175 3.68 -1.10 17.48
CA LEU A 175 3.58 -2.53 17.24
C LEU A 175 4.76 -3.06 16.41
N PRO A 176 5.26 -4.28 16.69
CA PRO A 176 6.18 -4.97 15.80
C PRO A 176 5.57 -5.07 14.40
N MET A 177 6.39 -4.91 13.37
CA MET A 177 5.88 -4.80 11.99
C MET A 177 5.04 -5.99 11.55
N SER A 178 5.42 -7.22 11.95
CA SER A 178 4.65 -8.43 11.66
C SER A 178 3.25 -8.42 12.27
N VAL A 179 3.10 -7.85 13.47
CA VAL A 179 1.82 -7.68 14.16
C VAL A 179 1.04 -6.50 13.59
N ALA A 180 1.73 -5.40 13.24
CA ALA A 180 1.12 -4.25 12.59
C ALA A 180 0.52 -4.64 11.23
N VAL A 181 1.22 -5.44 10.44
CA VAL A 181 0.71 -5.99 9.16
C VAL A 181 -0.52 -6.87 9.39
N GLY A 182 -0.46 -7.83 10.29
CA GLY A 182 -1.60 -8.71 10.57
C GLY A 182 -2.83 -7.97 11.09
N THR A 183 -2.61 -7.02 12.01
CA THR A 183 -3.68 -6.19 12.59
C THR A 183 -4.26 -5.21 11.58
N SER A 184 -3.42 -4.63 10.70
CA SER A 184 -3.87 -3.72 9.65
C SER A 184 -4.82 -4.39 8.67
N LEU A 185 -4.61 -5.67 8.35
CA LEU A 185 -5.50 -6.40 7.44
C LEU A 185 -6.95 -6.48 7.96
N VAL A 186 -7.14 -6.62 9.28
CA VAL A 186 -8.48 -6.57 9.90
C VAL A 186 -9.09 -5.18 9.68
N VAL A 187 -8.34 -4.13 10.00
CA VAL A 187 -8.79 -2.74 9.83
C VAL A 187 -9.13 -2.44 8.36
N ILE A 188 -8.27 -2.90 7.44
CA ILE A 188 -8.46 -2.70 5.99
C ILE A 188 -9.72 -3.40 5.51
N ALA A 189 -9.93 -4.67 5.88
CA ALA A 189 -11.13 -5.39 5.50
C ALA A 189 -12.39 -4.65 5.97
N MET A 190 -12.45 -4.28 7.26
CA MET A 190 -13.60 -3.59 7.85
C MET A 190 -13.93 -2.28 7.13
N LYS A 191 -12.94 -1.39 7.00
CA LYS A 191 -13.15 -0.07 6.40
C LYS A 191 -13.36 -0.12 4.88
N SER A 192 -12.76 -1.10 4.18
CA SER A 192 -12.97 -1.26 2.74
C SER A 192 -14.41 -1.61 2.41
N PHE A 193 -15.03 -2.52 3.16
CA PHE A 193 -16.45 -2.82 2.99
C PHE A 193 -17.34 -1.64 3.38
N ALA A 194 -16.99 -0.88 4.41
CA ALA A 194 -17.73 0.31 4.78
C ALA A 194 -17.63 1.42 3.71
N GLY A 195 -16.43 1.66 3.18
CA GLY A 195 -16.22 2.61 2.09
C GLY A 195 -16.94 2.19 0.80
N LEU A 196 -16.90 0.89 0.48
CA LEU A 196 -17.66 0.31 -0.63
C LEU A 196 -19.16 0.58 -0.47
N ALA A 197 -19.72 0.33 0.71
CA ALA A 197 -21.14 0.59 0.98
C ALA A 197 -21.50 2.07 0.72
N GLY A 198 -20.58 3.00 1.03
CA GLY A 198 -20.73 4.41 0.69
C GLY A 198 -20.74 4.66 -0.83
N TYR A 199 -19.79 4.09 -1.57
CA TYR A 199 -19.72 4.25 -3.03
C TYR A 199 -20.90 3.61 -3.78
N LEU A 200 -21.40 2.46 -3.34
CA LEU A 200 -22.53 1.77 -3.96
C LEU A 200 -23.85 2.55 -3.97
N THR A 201 -23.94 3.63 -3.20
CA THR A 201 -25.09 4.55 -3.26
C THR A 201 -25.14 5.39 -4.53
N THR A 202 -23.98 5.56 -5.20
CA THR A 202 -23.84 6.49 -6.34
C THR A 202 -23.14 5.87 -7.54
N VAL A 203 -22.48 4.71 -7.39
CA VAL A 203 -21.67 4.08 -8.41
C VAL A 203 -22.15 2.67 -8.67
N HIS A 204 -22.36 2.32 -9.94
CA HIS A 204 -22.62 0.96 -10.38
C HIS A 204 -21.30 0.24 -10.67
N LEU A 205 -21.19 -1.03 -10.23
CA LEU A 205 -20.02 -1.87 -10.43
C LEU A 205 -20.29 -2.92 -11.52
N ASP A 206 -19.33 -3.12 -12.41
CA ASP A 206 -19.26 -4.34 -13.18
C ASP A 206 -18.80 -5.50 -12.28
N TRP A 207 -19.78 -6.23 -11.75
CA TRP A 207 -19.54 -7.37 -10.87
C TRP A 207 -18.81 -8.51 -11.58
N GLY A 208 -18.96 -8.66 -12.90
CA GLY A 208 -18.30 -9.73 -13.65
C GLY A 208 -16.78 -9.58 -13.61
N VAL A 209 -16.29 -8.42 -14.01
CA VAL A 209 -14.86 -8.12 -13.99
C VAL A 209 -14.33 -8.00 -12.56
N THR A 210 -15.08 -7.36 -11.66
CA THR A 210 -14.68 -7.19 -10.26
C THR A 210 -14.49 -8.54 -9.55
N LEU A 211 -15.39 -9.50 -9.74
CA LEU A 211 -15.26 -10.83 -9.14
C LEU A 211 -14.10 -11.62 -9.76
N ALA A 212 -13.89 -11.54 -11.09
CA ALA A 212 -12.78 -12.20 -11.75
C ALA A 212 -11.41 -11.67 -11.24
N VAL A 213 -11.27 -10.34 -11.12
CA VAL A 213 -10.11 -9.67 -10.54
C VAL A 213 -9.89 -10.10 -9.08
N THR A 214 -10.98 -10.17 -8.30
CA THR A 214 -10.93 -10.60 -6.90
C THR A 214 -10.45 -12.04 -6.77
N ALA A 215 -10.98 -12.95 -7.58
CA ALA A 215 -10.57 -14.35 -7.56
C ALA A 215 -9.07 -14.52 -7.91
N ALA A 216 -8.60 -13.82 -8.94
CA ALA A 216 -7.19 -13.81 -9.32
C ALA A 216 -6.31 -13.21 -8.20
N ALA A 217 -6.75 -12.11 -7.58
CA ALA A 217 -6.05 -11.49 -6.46
C ALA A 217 -5.99 -12.38 -5.21
N ILE A 218 -7.04 -13.16 -4.91
CA ILE A 218 -7.03 -14.15 -3.83
C ILE A 218 -5.93 -15.18 -4.05
N VAL A 219 -5.81 -15.72 -5.27
CA VAL A 219 -4.75 -16.69 -5.60
C VAL A 219 -3.38 -16.08 -5.35
N GLY A 220 -3.14 -14.87 -5.86
CA GLY A 220 -1.91 -14.12 -5.60
C GLY A 220 -1.63 -13.91 -4.11
N THR A 221 -2.66 -13.53 -3.36
CA THR A 221 -2.57 -13.26 -1.91
C THR A 221 -2.20 -14.51 -1.11
N LEU A 222 -2.75 -15.67 -1.44
CA LEU A 222 -2.41 -16.94 -0.80
C LEU A 222 -0.96 -17.35 -1.06
N ILE A 223 -0.47 -17.13 -2.28
CA ILE A 223 0.93 -17.36 -2.63
C ILE A 223 1.84 -16.35 -1.89
N GLY A 224 1.50 -15.06 -1.94
CA GLY A 224 2.26 -13.98 -1.31
C GLY A 224 2.40 -14.15 0.20
N SER A 225 1.33 -14.53 0.89
CA SER A 225 1.34 -14.74 2.34
C SER A 225 2.28 -15.88 2.80
N ARG A 226 2.50 -16.89 1.94
CA ARG A 226 3.47 -17.97 2.21
C ARG A 226 4.93 -17.53 2.03
N ILE A 227 5.17 -16.56 1.14
CA ILE A 227 6.51 -16.04 0.82
C ILE A 227 6.92 -14.94 1.79
N ALA A 228 5.96 -14.21 2.34
CA ALA A 228 6.16 -13.04 3.22
C ALA A 228 7.15 -13.28 4.38
N GLY A 229 7.12 -14.49 4.97
CA GLY A 229 8.00 -14.85 6.09
C GLY A 229 9.48 -15.03 5.72
N LYS A 230 9.82 -15.08 4.43
CA LYS A 230 11.19 -15.32 3.95
C LYS A 230 11.95 -14.06 3.55
N ILE A 231 11.26 -12.92 3.47
CA ILE A 231 11.84 -11.65 2.97
C ILE A 231 12.22 -10.75 4.16
N PRO A 232 13.46 -10.21 4.20
CA PRO A 232 13.85 -9.25 5.22
C PRO A 232 12.96 -8.01 5.17
N GLU A 233 12.41 -7.62 6.33
CA GLU A 233 11.47 -6.51 6.48
C GLU A 233 11.99 -5.17 5.93
N ALA A 234 13.28 -4.88 6.14
CA ALA A 234 13.90 -3.66 5.66
C ALA A 234 13.96 -3.59 4.11
N ALA A 235 14.22 -4.73 3.45
CA ALA A 235 14.24 -4.81 1.99
C ALA A 235 12.84 -4.61 1.43
N LEU A 236 11.85 -5.26 2.05
CA LEU A 236 10.45 -5.17 1.68
C LEU A 236 9.94 -3.73 1.78
N ARG A 237 10.22 -3.04 2.88
CA ARG A 237 9.85 -1.63 3.09
C ARG A 237 10.45 -0.70 2.05
N LYS A 238 11.73 -0.88 1.71
CA LYS A 238 12.41 -0.05 0.70
C LYS A 238 11.85 -0.31 -0.70
N ALA A 239 11.72 -1.58 -1.10
CA ALA A 239 11.18 -1.95 -2.39
C ALA A 239 9.77 -1.40 -2.58
N PHE A 240 8.93 -1.54 -1.55
CA PHE A 240 7.59 -1.01 -1.53
C PHE A 240 7.56 0.53 -1.62
N GLY A 241 8.38 1.24 -0.83
CA GLY A 241 8.46 2.70 -0.88
C GLY A 241 8.82 3.22 -2.28
N TRP A 242 9.81 2.64 -2.94
CA TRP A 242 10.17 3.00 -4.30
C TRP A 242 9.09 2.68 -5.32
N PHE A 243 8.46 1.52 -5.17
CA PHE A 243 7.36 1.09 -6.03
C PHE A 243 6.15 2.04 -5.94
N VAL A 244 5.73 2.40 -4.71
CA VAL A 244 4.65 3.35 -4.47
C VAL A 244 4.97 4.73 -5.03
N LEU A 245 6.23 5.17 -4.90
CA LEU A 245 6.68 6.44 -5.48
C LEU A 245 6.56 6.44 -7.00
N ALA A 246 7.02 5.37 -7.64
CA ALA A 246 6.95 5.22 -9.09
C ALA A 246 5.50 5.22 -9.59
N MET A 247 4.61 4.48 -8.91
CA MET A 247 3.18 4.44 -9.25
C MET A 247 2.48 5.77 -8.99
N GLY A 248 2.77 6.46 -7.89
CA GLY A 248 2.23 7.79 -7.61
C GLY A 248 2.65 8.81 -8.66
N ALA A 249 3.92 8.79 -9.06
CA ALA A 249 4.42 9.62 -10.16
C ALA A 249 3.72 9.29 -11.48
N PHE A 250 3.55 8.00 -11.80
CA PHE A 250 2.84 7.56 -13.00
C PHE A 250 1.41 8.09 -13.06
N VAL A 251 0.65 7.94 -11.96
CA VAL A 251 -0.74 8.44 -11.89
C VAL A 251 -0.79 9.96 -12.04
N LEU A 252 0.12 10.72 -11.40
CA LEU A 252 0.20 12.18 -11.55
C LEU A 252 0.49 12.60 -13.00
N ILE A 253 1.40 11.91 -13.67
CA ILE A 253 1.71 12.17 -15.09
C ILE A 253 0.48 11.92 -15.95
N GLN A 254 -0.28 10.87 -15.69
CA GLN A 254 -1.49 10.55 -16.46
C GLN A 254 -2.63 11.55 -16.24
N GLN A 255 -2.71 12.16 -15.06
CA GLN A 255 -3.71 13.19 -14.74
C GLN A 255 -3.27 14.59 -15.17
N ALA A 256 -2.02 14.79 -15.60
CA ALA A 256 -1.54 16.08 -16.04
C ALA A 256 -2.14 16.46 -17.43
N PRO A 257 -2.42 17.75 -17.68
CA PRO A 257 -2.78 18.24 -18.98
C PRO A 257 -1.76 17.80 -20.05
N ALA A 258 -2.23 17.52 -21.27
CA ALA A 258 -1.38 16.95 -22.34
C ALA A 258 -0.11 17.77 -22.57
N ASP A 259 -0.22 19.08 -22.50
CA ASP A 259 0.89 20.03 -22.71
C ASP A 259 1.94 19.97 -21.60
N LEU A 260 1.53 19.70 -20.37
CA LEU A 260 2.41 19.62 -19.20
C LEU A 260 2.95 18.21 -18.95
N ARG A 261 2.33 17.20 -19.53
CA ARG A 261 2.64 15.78 -19.26
C ARG A 261 4.11 15.44 -19.48
N TRP A 262 4.68 15.92 -20.59
CA TRP A 262 6.09 15.69 -20.90
C TRP A 262 7.05 16.47 -20.01
N ILE A 263 6.68 17.67 -19.58
CA ILE A 263 7.49 18.49 -18.67
C ILE A 263 7.51 17.82 -17.29
N ILE A 264 6.36 17.35 -16.80
CA ILE A 264 6.25 16.65 -15.52
C ILE A 264 6.98 15.31 -15.57
N ALA A 265 6.84 14.55 -16.66
CA ALA A 265 7.56 13.30 -16.85
C ALA A 265 9.08 13.50 -16.87
N ALA A 266 9.55 14.50 -17.59
CA ALA A 266 10.96 14.86 -17.65
C ALA A 266 11.50 15.32 -16.28
N SER A 267 10.76 16.18 -15.56
CA SER A 267 11.16 16.63 -14.23
C SER A 267 11.22 15.50 -13.21
N VAL A 268 10.25 14.57 -13.22
CA VAL A 268 10.27 13.37 -12.38
C VAL A 268 11.45 12.45 -12.72
N ALA A 269 11.73 12.25 -14.01
CA ALA A 269 12.88 11.47 -14.47
C ALA A 269 14.21 12.10 -14.03
N VAL A 270 14.35 13.42 -14.17
CA VAL A 270 15.55 14.18 -13.73
C VAL A 270 15.72 14.09 -12.22
N LEU A 271 14.66 14.27 -11.43
CA LEU A 271 14.70 14.14 -9.98
C LEU A 271 15.06 12.72 -9.54
N ALA A 272 14.51 11.70 -10.19
CA ALA A 272 14.85 10.31 -9.93
C ALA A 272 16.32 10.01 -10.27
N ALA A 273 16.81 10.51 -11.41
CA ALA A 273 18.20 10.37 -11.83
C ALA A 273 19.15 11.14 -10.88
N ALA A 274 18.78 12.35 -10.46
CA ALA A 274 19.54 13.13 -9.48
C ALA A 274 19.60 12.43 -8.11
N ALA A 275 18.46 11.89 -7.62
CA ALA A 275 18.42 11.13 -6.38
C ALA A 275 19.26 9.85 -6.46
N ALA A 276 19.22 9.15 -7.59
CA ALA A 276 20.07 7.97 -7.85
C ALA A 276 21.55 8.35 -7.93
N GLY A 277 21.88 9.49 -8.57
CA GLY A 277 23.24 10.02 -8.68
C GLY A 277 23.80 10.45 -7.31
N VAL A 278 23.01 11.17 -6.53
CA VAL A 278 23.39 11.56 -5.15
C VAL A 278 23.59 10.32 -4.28
N CYS A 279 22.72 9.31 -4.37
CA CYS A 279 22.90 8.04 -3.67
C CYS A 279 24.19 7.35 -4.10
N TRP A 280 24.51 7.35 -5.39
CA TRP A 280 25.72 6.72 -5.93
C TRP A 280 27.00 7.45 -5.53
N LEU A 281 26.99 8.78 -5.46
CA LEU A 281 28.16 9.63 -5.16
C LEU A 281 28.42 9.77 -3.66
N LEU A 282 27.37 9.94 -2.84
CA LEU A 282 27.50 10.34 -1.43
C LEU A 282 27.35 9.16 -0.44
N VAL A 283 26.73 8.05 -0.84
CA VAL A 283 26.50 6.92 0.07
C VAL A 283 27.43 5.77 -0.28
N SER A 284 28.47 5.57 0.53
CA SER A 284 29.44 4.48 0.38
C SER A 284 28.80 3.06 0.41
N SER A 285 27.59 2.93 0.93
CA SER A 285 26.79 1.69 0.99
C SER A 285 25.70 1.60 -0.07
N CYS A 286 25.75 2.39 -1.14
CA CYS A 286 24.71 2.41 -2.17
C CYS A 286 24.62 1.05 -2.90
N PRO A 287 23.45 0.42 -3.03
CA PRO A 287 23.28 -0.90 -3.66
C PRO A 287 23.71 -0.89 -5.13
N LEU A 288 23.62 0.24 -5.83
CA LEU A 288 24.06 0.40 -7.21
C LEU A 288 25.59 0.31 -7.38
N ARG A 289 26.36 0.67 -6.37
CA ARG A 289 27.81 0.56 -6.37
C ARG A 289 28.28 -0.87 -6.05
N ARG A 290 27.52 -1.59 -5.21
CA ARG A 290 27.80 -2.98 -4.83
C ARG A 290 27.59 -3.97 -6.00
N ALA A 291 26.61 -3.70 -6.87
CA ALA A 291 26.35 -4.50 -8.06
C ALA A 291 27.53 -4.47 -9.07
N LYS A 292 28.26 -3.34 -9.13
CA LYS A 292 29.43 -3.18 -10.02
C LYS A 292 30.71 -3.82 -9.46
N SER A 293 30.86 -3.85 -8.13
CA SER A 293 32.00 -4.47 -7.44
C SER A 293 31.95 -6.01 -7.49
N GLY A 294 30.77 -6.61 -7.37
CA GLY A 294 30.58 -8.05 -7.44
C GLY A 294 30.84 -8.66 -8.82
N LYS A 295 30.71 -7.88 -9.91
CA LYS A 295 31.08 -8.33 -11.24
C LYS A 295 32.60 -8.35 -11.47
N ARG A 296 33.31 -7.38 -10.88
CA ARG A 296 34.77 -7.28 -11.04
C ARG A 296 35.55 -8.36 -10.26
N GLN A 297 34.98 -8.91 -9.20
CA GLN A 297 35.62 -9.98 -8.41
C GLN A 297 35.46 -11.37 -9.05
N ARG A 298 34.44 -11.60 -9.88
CA ARG A 298 34.29 -12.87 -10.61
C ARG A 298 35.22 -13.03 -11.83
N ASP A 299 35.73 -11.89 -12.34
CA ASP A 299 36.60 -11.88 -13.53
C ASP A 299 38.10 -12.00 -13.16
N VAL A 300 38.43 -12.12 -11.88
CA VAL A 300 39.83 -12.15 -11.37
C VAL A 300 40.18 -13.48 -10.69
N GLU A 301 39.27 -14.43 -10.62
CA GLU A 301 39.58 -15.76 -10.08
C GLU A 301 40.25 -16.60 -11.19
N PRO A 302 41.57 -16.91 -11.09
CA PRO A 302 42.22 -17.80 -12.07
C PRO A 302 41.72 -19.24 -11.87
N SER A 303 41.40 -19.88 -12.98
CA SER A 303 41.00 -21.29 -13.03
C SER A 303 42.10 -22.16 -12.36
N PRO A 304 41.70 -23.10 -11.51
CA PRO A 304 42.68 -24.06 -10.94
C PRO A 304 43.22 -24.98 -12.05
N VAL A 305 44.54 -25.08 -12.10
CA VAL A 305 45.30 -26.04 -12.92
C VAL A 305 45.23 -27.39 -12.23
#